data_5f688060e04e9f8ede6ccd743f19aa0b
#
_entry.id   5f688060e04e9f8ede6ccd743f19aa0b
#
_cell.length_a   1.000
_cell.length_b   1.000
_cell.length_c   1.000
_cell.angle_alpha   90.00
_cell.angle_beta   90.00
_cell.angle_gamma   90.00
#
_symmetry.space_group_name_H-M   'P 1'
#
loop_
_entity.id
_entity.type
_entity.pdbx_description
1 polymer ?
#
loop_
_entity_poly.entity_id
_entity_poly.type
_entity_poly.pdbx_seq_one_letter_code
_entity_poly.pdbx_strand_id
1 'polypeptide(L)'
;MSEHAGLIENCLEEVIGHHLSIKVLQQDDFNKKKNISEKNIVSDFLSRKIDPNQTFANFVVGRSNAQAQVAAMTCASNLGIVFNPLFIYGNPGLGKTHLLNAIGNQVKTLYPEKNIGMLSGLEFVDNVKKASQENRFDELKEVFENLDLY
;
A
#
# COMPACT_ATOMS: atom_id res chain seq x y z
N MET A 1 33.69 20.93 -3.51
CA MET A 1 33.30 19.52 -3.31
C MET A 1 33.40 18.64 -4.57
N SER A 2 33.68 19.16 -5.73
CA SER A 2 33.81 18.39 -6.98
C SER A 2 35.17 17.74 -7.22
N GLU A 3 36.25 18.24 -6.58
CA GLU A 3 37.61 17.72 -6.82
C GLU A 3 37.85 16.31 -6.26
N HIS A 4 37.20 15.93 -5.20
CA HIS A 4 37.36 14.60 -4.61
C HIS A 4 36.58 13.50 -5.32
N ALA A 5 35.50 13.81 -6.01
CA ALA A 5 34.71 12.83 -6.76
C ALA A 5 35.50 12.24 -7.93
N GLY A 6 36.22 13.08 -8.68
CA GLY A 6 37.04 12.63 -9.82
C GLY A 6 38.23 11.74 -9.43
N LEU A 7 38.81 11.96 -8.24
CA LEU A 7 39.87 11.09 -7.72
C LEU A 7 39.36 9.69 -7.35
N ILE A 8 38.17 9.62 -6.76
CA ILE A 8 37.53 8.35 -6.39
C ILE A 8 37.06 7.61 -7.65
N GLU A 9 36.53 8.32 -8.66
CA GLU A 9 36.15 7.74 -9.95
C GLU A 9 37.35 7.08 -10.65
N ASN A 10 38.49 7.76 -10.72
CA ASN A 10 39.71 7.24 -11.34
C ASN A 10 40.26 6.02 -10.59
N CYS A 11 40.30 6.04 -9.23
CA CYS A 11 40.74 4.89 -8.45
C CYS A 11 39.83 3.67 -8.59
N LEU A 12 38.53 3.87 -8.71
CA LEU A 12 37.55 2.78 -8.93
C LEU A 12 37.62 2.24 -10.34
N GLU A 13 37.87 3.08 -11.35
CA GLU A 13 38.05 2.66 -12.74
C GLU A 13 39.28 1.77 -12.93
N GLU A 14 40.39 2.06 -12.24
CA GLU A 14 41.58 1.22 -12.22
C GLU A 14 41.34 -0.17 -11.59
N VAL A 15 40.48 -0.28 -10.59
CA VAL A 15 40.21 -1.54 -9.87
C VAL A 15 39.15 -2.39 -10.56
N ILE A 16 38.14 -1.77 -11.17
CA ILE A 16 36.95 -2.48 -11.69
C ILE A 16 36.97 -2.61 -13.20
N GLY A 17 37.80 -1.82 -13.91
CA GLY A 17 37.96 -1.88 -15.38
C GLY A 17 36.79 -1.32 -16.19
N HIS A 18 35.87 -0.59 -15.55
CA HIS A 18 34.73 0.04 -16.19
C HIS A 18 34.59 1.48 -15.69
N HIS A 19 34.18 2.39 -16.59
CA HIS A 19 33.94 3.79 -16.25
C HIS A 19 32.73 3.91 -15.30
N LEU A 20 32.96 4.46 -14.12
CA LEU A 20 31.93 4.70 -13.10
C LEU A 20 31.77 6.21 -12.90
N SER A 21 30.54 6.67 -12.89
CA SER A 21 30.20 8.04 -12.56
C SER A 21 29.66 8.11 -11.12
N ILE A 22 30.34 8.86 -10.25
CA ILE A 22 29.91 9.05 -8.86
C ILE A 22 29.03 10.29 -8.78
N LYS A 23 27.78 10.10 -8.38
CA LYS A 23 26.87 11.18 -8.07
C LYS A 23 26.68 11.32 -6.57
N VAL A 24 27.21 12.41 -6.01
CA VAL A 24 26.96 12.73 -4.60
C VAL A 24 25.53 13.22 -4.44
N LEU A 25 24.72 12.47 -3.72
CA LEU A 25 23.34 12.82 -3.37
C LEU A 25 23.29 13.32 -1.94
N GLN A 26 22.53 14.38 -1.69
CA GLN A 26 22.21 14.81 -0.33
C GLN A 26 21.14 13.87 0.27
N GLN A 27 21.08 13.81 1.59
CA GLN A 27 20.13 12.93 2.31
C GLN A 27 18.68 13.17 1.88
N ASP A 28 18.34 14.42 1.57
CA ASP A 28 17.00 14.80 1.10
C ASP A 28 16.70 14.29 -0.32
N ASP A 29 17.70 14.21 -1.19
CA ASP A 29 17.55 13.63 -2.54
C ASP A 29 17.40 12.11 -2.49
N PHE A 30 18.02 11.46 -1.51
CA PHE A 30 17.90 10.02 -1.27
C PHE A 30 16.50 9.68 -0.78
N ASN A 31 15.97 10.43 0.19
CA ASN A 31 14.62 10.27 0.71
C ASN A 31 13.55 10.55 -0.36
N LYS A 32 13.79 11.55 -1.23
CA LYS A 32 12.88 11.88 -2.33
C LYS A 32 12.85 10.80 -3.41
N LYS A 33 14.00 10.20 -3.74
CA LYS A 33 14.06 9.05 -4.67
C LYS A 33 13.45 7.78 -4.08
N LYS A 34 13.66 7.51 -2.79
CA LYS A 34 13.06 6.38 -2.09
C LYS A 34 11.54 6.50 -2.09
N ASN A 35 11.00 7.66 -1.72
CA ASN A 35 9.56 7.94 -1.73
C ASN A 35 8.90 7.85 -3.12
N ILE A 36 9.62 8.22 -4.19
CA ILE A 36 9.11 8.11 -5.57
C ILE A 36 9.11 6.65 -6.02
N SER A 37 10.16 5.89 -5.66
CA SER A 37 10.24 4.45 -5.95
C SER A 37 9.16 3.67 -5.22
N GLU A 38 8.99 3.90 -3.92
CA GLU A 38 7.95 3.26 -3.09
C GLU A 38 6.53 3.58 -3.59
N LYS A 39 6.24 4.84 -3.96
CA LYS A 39 4.94 5.21 -4.55
C LYS A 39 4.65 4.50 -5.87
N ASN A 40 5.65 4.32 -6.72
CA ASN A 40 5.48 3.61 -7.98
C ASN A 40 5.25 2.11 -7.76
N ILE A 41 5.99 1.49 -6.83
CA ILE A 41 5.82 0.08 -6.46
C ILE A 41 4.43 -0.16 -5.88
N VAL A 42 3.98 0.67 -4.95
CA VAL A 42 2.63 0.58 -4.36
C VAL A 42 1.54 0.74 -5.43
N SER A 43 1.69 1.68 -6.38
CA SER A 43 0.72 1.88 -7.47
C SER A 43 0.65 0.70 -8.44
N ASP A 44 1.74 -0.03 -8.62
CA ASP A 44 1.79 -1.22 -9.48
C ASP A 44 0.95 -2.39 -8.93
N PHE A 45 0.90 -2.54 -7.61
CA PHE A 45 0.24 -3.65 -6.94
C PHE A 45 -1.13 -3.30 -6.31
N LEU A 46 -1.38 -2.02 -6.01
CA LEU A 46 -2.61 -1.55 -5.38
C LEU A 46 -3.34 -0.55 -6.28
N SER A 47 -3.95 -1.05 -7.33
CA SER A 47 -4.62 -0.21 -8.34
C SER A 47 -5.99 0.30 -7.91
N ARG A 48 -6.68 -0.41 -7.00
CA ARG A 48 -8.04 -0.08 -6.61
C ARG A 48 -8.08 1.06 -5.60
N LYS A 49 -8.82 2.11 -5.95
CA LYS A 49 -9.04 3.25 -5.06
C LYS A 49 -10.27 3.03 -4.20
N ILE A 50 -10.22 3.52 -2.96
CA ILE A 50 -11.39 3.59 -2.08
C ILE A 50 -12.37 4.62 -2.67
N ASP A 51 -13.64 4.21 -2.82
CA ASP A 51 -14.71 5.10 -3.28
C ASP A 51 -15.09 6.07 -2.13
N PRO A 52 -14.84 7.38 -2.28
CA PRO A 52 -15.12 8.36 -1.23
C PRO A 52 -16.63 8.53 -0.96
N ASN A 53 -17.50 8.10 -1.90
CA ASN A 53 -18.93 8.19 -1.74
C ASN A 53 -19.53 7.05 -0.91
N GLN A 54 -18.78 5.98 -0.66
CA GLN A 54 -19.23 4.84 0.14
C GLN A 54 -18.73 4.98 1.58
N THR A 55 -19.59 5.55 2.43
CA THR A 55 -19.29 5.86 3.83
C THR A 55 -20.26 5.17 4.78
N PHE A 56 -19.96 5.12 6.07
CA PHE A 56 -20.92 4.63 7.07
C PHE A 56 -22.19 5.50 7.17
N ALA A 57 -22.09 6.79 6.86
CA ALA A 57 -23.20 7.72 6.94
C ALA A 57 -24.31 7.44 5.92
N ASN A 58 -23.93 6.92 4.75
CA ASN A 58 -24.89 6.60 3.68
C ASN A 58 -25.12 5.10 3.48
N PHE A 59 -24.58 4.27 4.41
CA PHE A 59 -24.87 2.84 4.41
C PHE A 59 -26.26 2.56 4.96
N VAL A 60 -27.10 1.89 4.18
CA VAL A 60 -28.45 1.56 4.61
C VAL A 60 -28.43 0.36 5.55
N VAL A 61 -28.83 0.58 6.81
CA VAL A 61 -28.83 -0.45 7.84
C VAL A 61 -30.18 -1.14 7.95
N GLY A 62 -30.15 -2.46 7.96
CA GLY A 62 -31.30 -3.32 8.20
C GLY A 62 -30.99 -4.43 9.21
N ARG A 63 -31.98 -5.23 9.56
CA ARG A 63 -31.77 -6.32 10.55
C ARG A 63 -30.68 -7.31 10.13
N SER A 64 -30.53 -7.57 8.85
CA SER A 64 -29.56 -8.55 8.31
C SER A 64 -28.12 -8.07 8.26
N ASN A 65 -27.86 -6.76 8.27
CA ASN A 65 -26.53 -6.20 8.11
C ASN A 65 -26.05 -5.32 9.28
N ALA A 66 -26.89 -5.08 10.29
CA ALA A 66 -26.57 -4.25 11.43
C ALA A 66 -25.31 -4.74 12.18
N GLN A 67 -25.17 -6.04 12.37
CA GLN A 67 -23.99 -6.63 13.02
C GLN A 67 -22.72 -6.39 12.19
N ALA A 68 -22.81 -6.55 10.88
CA ALA A 68 -21.68 -6.30 9.97
C ALA A 68 -21.25 -4.83 10.00
N GLN A 69 -22.21 -3.90 10.05
CA GLN A 69 -21.91 -2.47 10.19
C GLN A 69 -21.21 -2.16 11.50
N VAL A 70 -21.71 -2.66 12.65
CA VAL A 70 -21.11 -2.44 13.96
C VAL A 70 -19.68 -3.01 13.99
N ALA A 71 -19.47 -4.21 13.48
CA ALA A 71 -18.16 -4.83 13.42
C ALA A 71 -17.20 -4.01 12.52
N ALA A 72 -17.68 -3.53 11.36
CA ALA A 72 -16.90 -2.69 10.46
C ALA A 72 -16.50 -1.35 11.09
N MET A 73 -17.43 -0.68 11.79
CA MET A 73 -17.16 0.57 12.51
C MET A 73 -16.15 0.35 13.65
N THR A 74 -16.30 -0.75 14.39
CA THR A 74 -15.38 -1.10 15.48
C THR A 74 -13.98 -1.40 14.94
N CYS A 75 -13.88 -2.13 13.84
CA CYS A 75 -12.62 -2.40 13.15
C CYS A 75 -11.93 -1.10 12.71
N ALA A 76 -12.68 -0.19 12.06
CA ALA A 76 -12.15 1.08 11.59
C ALA A 76 -11.64 2.00 12.72
N SER A 77 -12.27 1.93 13.90
CA SER A 77 -11.90 2.74 15.06
C SER A 77 -10.78 2.11 15.91
N ASN A 78 -10.51 0.82 15.76
CA ASN A 78 -9.56 0.06 16.58
C ASN A 78 -8.70 -0.86 15.71
N LEU A 79 -7.94 -0.26 14.79
CA LEU A 79 -7.11 -1.00 13.83
C LEU A 79 -6.17 -1.99 14.51
N GLY A 80 -6.19 -3.23 14.05
CA GLY A 80 -5.32 -4.31 14.51
C GLY A 80 -5.65 -4.88 15.91
N ILE A 81 -6.60 -4.27 16.67
CA ILE A 81 -6.93 -4.68 18.05
C ILE A 81 -8.16 -5.57 18.05
N VAL A 82 -9.22 -5.15 17.36
CA VAL A 82 -10.52 -5.85 17.35
C VAL A 82 -10.85 -6.25 15.92
N PHE A 83 -11.32 -7.49 15.74
CA PHE A 83 -11.64 -8.06 14.42
C PHE A 83 -10.46 -8.02 13.43
N ASN A 84 -9.35 -8.64 13.80
CA ASN A 84 -8.19 -8.81 12.92
C ASN A 84 -7.89 -10.31 12.72
N PRO A 85 -8.28 -10.88 11.55
CA PRO A 85 -8.98 -10.26 10.42
C PRO A 85 -10.49 -10.06 10.64
N LEU A 86 -11.07 -9.05 10.00
CA LEU A 86 -12.52 -8.90 9.84
C LEU A 86 -12.97 -9.61 8.57
N PHE A 87 -13.81 -10.63 8.70
CA PHE A 87 -14.37 -11.35 7.57
C PHE A 87 -15.85 -11.07 7.40
N ILE A 88 -16.22 -10.45 6.26
CA ILE A 88 -17.61 -10.09 5.91
C ILE A 88 -18.06 -10.97 4.75
N TYR A 89 -19.11 -11.77 4.97
CA TYR A 89 -19.67 -12.66 3.95
C TYR A 89 -21.17 -12.46 3.79
N GLY A 90 -21.71 -12.93 2.68
CA GLY A 90 -23.15 -12.84 2.37
C GLY A 90 -23.40 -12.82 0.87
N ASN A 91 -24.67 -12.83 0.48
CA ASN A 91 -25.10 -12.83 -0.91
C ASN A 91 -24.65 -11.55 -1.67
N PRO A 92 -24.56 -11.58 -3.01
CA PRO A 92 -24.32 -10.39 -3.82
C PRO A 92 -25.37 -9.29 -3.52
N GLY A 93 -24.97 -8.02 -3.67
CA GLY A 93 -25.87 -6.88 -3.50
C GLY A 93 -26.14 -6.43 -2.06
N LEU A 94 -25.61 -7.10 -1.03
CA LEU A 94 -25.87 -6.76 0.38
C LEU A 94 -24.95 -5.64 0.95
N GLY A 95 -24.17 -4.96 0.11
CA GLY A 95 -23.36 -3.82 0.55
C GLY A 95 -22.00 -4.17 1.14
N LYS A 96 -21.49 -5.40 0.94
CA LYS A 96 -20.15 -5.78 1.45
C LYS A 96 -19.03 -4.83 0.98
N THR A 97 -19.01 -4.52 -0.32
CA THR A 97 -18.01 -3.59 -0.89
C THR A 97 -18.21 -2.18 -0.34
N HIS A 98 -19.43 -1.74 -0.09
CA HIS A 98 -19.72 -0.48 0.56
C HIS A 98 -19.10 -0.44 1.97
N LEU A 99 -19.27 -1.49 2.78
CA LEU A 99 -18.68 -1.56 4.11
C LEU A 99 -17.15 -1.52 4.06
N LEU A 100 -16.50 -2.20 3.10
CA LEU A 100 -15.05 -2.14 2.93
C LEU A 100 -14.58 -0.71 2.59
N ASN A 101 -15.25 -0.03 1.66
CA ASN A 101 -14.95 1.37 1.37
C ASN A 101 -15.22 2.29 2.56
N ALA A 102 -16.31 2.05 3.31
CA ALA A 102 -16.63 2.83 4.50
C ALA A 102 -15.56 2.70 5.59
N ILE A 103 -15.03 1.47 5.81
CA ILE A 103 -13.89 1.24 6.70
C ILE A 103 -12.69 2.08 6.23
N GLY A 104 -12.31 1.96 4.96
CA GLY A 104 -11.17 2.69 4.40
C GLY A 104 -11.32 4.22 4.51
N ASN A 105 -12.51 4.76 4.22
CA ASN A 105 -12.81 6.19 4.37
C ASN A 105 -12.72 6.65 5.83
N GLN A 106 -13.26 5.86 6.76
CA GLN A 106 -13.22 6.16 8.20
C GLN A 106 -11.78 6.13 8.72
N VAL A 107 -10.99 5.12 8.33
CA VAL A 107 -9.57 5.02 8.72
C VAL A 107 -8.77 6.20 8.19
N LYS A 108 -8.97 6.60 6.93
CA LYS A 108 -8.32 7.82 6.38
C LYS A 108 -8.65 9.09 7.15
N THR A 109 -9.86 9.15 7.70
CA THR A 109 -10.30 10.31 8.50
C THR A 109 -9.70 10.29 9.90
N LEU A 110 -9.68 9.13 10.56
CA LEU A 110 -9.17 8.99 11.92
C LEU A 110 -7.63 8.93 11.99
N TYR A 111 -7.01 8.34 10.96
CA TYR A 111 -5.58 8.04 10.91
C TYR A 111 -5.02 8.40 9.53
N PRO A 112 -4.85 9.69 9.21
CA PRO A 112 -4.42 10.15 7.87
C PRO A 112 -3.05 9.62 7.45
N GLU A 113 -2.20 9.27 8.42
CA GLU A 113 -0.85 8.74 8.22
C GLU A 113 -0.81 7.25 7.87
N LYS A 114 -1.94 6.52 8.02
CA LYS A 114 -2.01 5.08 7.83
C LYS A 114 -2.09 4.70 6.35
N ASN A 115 -1.33 3.68 5.99
CA ASN A 115 -1.31 3.12 4.64
C ASN A 115 -2.45 2.12 4.46
N ILE A 116 -3.34 2.38 3.51
CA ILE A 116 -4.50 1.56 3.24
C ILE A 116 -4.42 1.01 1.83
N GLY A 117 -4.48 -0.32 1.70
CA GLY A 117 -4.60 -1.03 0.43
C GLY A 117 -6.02 -1.55 0.20
N MET A 118 -6.45 -1.60 -1.05
CA MET A 118 -7.68 -2.26 -1.46
C MET A 118 -7.47 -2.97 -2.78
N LEU A 119 -7.81 -4.23 -2.85
CA LEU A 119 -7.73 -5.04 -4.07
C LEU A 119 -8.79 -6.14 -4.06
N SER A 120 -9.11 -6.65 -5.24
CA SER A 120 -9.95 -7.84 -5.37
C SER A 120 -9.10 -9.11 -5.29
N GLY A 121 -9.73 -10.26 -5.02
CA GLY A 121 -9.04 -11.55 -5.03
C GLY A 121 -8.39 -11.88 -6.39
N LEU A 122 -8.99 -11.46 -7.51
CA LEU A 122 -8.41 -11.62 -8.84
C LEU A 122 -7.16 -10.76 -9.01
N GLU A 123 -7.23 -9.49 -8.65
CA GLU A 123 -6.07 -8.58 -8.67
C GLU A 123 -4.92 -9.11 -7.80
N PHE A 124 -5.23 -9.67 -6.62
CA PHE A 124 -4.23 -10.29 -5.77
C PHE A 124 -3.53 -11.47 -6.47
N VAL A 125 -4.30 -12.40 -7.06
CA VAL A 125 -3.75 -13.55 -7.79
C VAL A 125 -2.91 -13.11 -8.99
N ASP A 126 -3.36 -12.11 -9.74
CA ASP A 126 -2.63 -11.60 -10.89
C ASP A 126 -1.33 -10.88 -10.47
N ASN A 127 -1.36 -10.13 -9.36
CA ASN A 127 -0.16 -9.52 -8.79
C ASN A 127 0.87 -10.56 -8.34
N VAL A 128 0.42 -11.65 -7.68
CA VAL A 128 1.30 -12.75 -7.28
C VAL A 128 1.94 -13.42 -8.49
N LYS A 129 1.16 -13.70 -9.54
CA LYS A 129 1.67 -14.30 -10.80
C LYS A 129 2.70 -13.39 -11.47
N LYS A 130 2.37 -12.09 -11.61
CA LYS A 130 3.26 -11.09 -12.21
C LYS A 130 4.56 -10.97 -11.41
N ALA A 131 4.47 -10.82 -10.10
CA ALA A 131 5.64 -10.73 -9.23
C ALA A 131 6.54 -11.98 -9.31
N SER A 132 5.93 -13.18 -9.42
CA SER A 132 6.67 -14.43 -9.60
C SER A 132 7.39 -14.49 -10.95
N GLN A 133 6.73 -14.07 -12.03
CA GLN A 133 7.31 -14.08 -13.39
C GLN A 133 8.45 -13.05 -13.54
N GLU A 134 8.34 -11.92 -12.88
CA GLU A 134 9.30 -10.81 -12.94
C GLU A 134 10.38 -10.88 -11.84
N ASN A 135 10.39 -11.93 -11.00
CA ASN A 135 11.24 -12.07 -9.81
C ASN A 135 11.14 -10.87 -8.84
N ARG A 136 9.93 -10.30 -8.70
CA ARG A 136 9.60 -9.14 -7.83
C ARG A 136 8.76 -9.53 -6.62
N PHE A 137 8.86 -10.77 -6.16
CA PHE A 137 8.03 -11.26 -5.05
C PHE A 137 8.36 -10.53 -3.72
N ASP A 138 9.63 -10.19 -3.51
CA ASP A 138 10.05 -9.44 -2.33
C ASP A 138 9.46 -8.02 -2.32
N GLU A 139 9.34 -7.36 -3.48
CA GLU A 139 8.68 -6.06 -3.60
C GLU A 139 7.18 -6.16 -3.28
N LEU A 140 6.51 -7.19 -3.79
CA LEU A 140 5.10 -7.45 -3.47
C LEU A 140 4.91 -7.64 -1.96
N LYS A 141 5.77 -8.44 -1.33
CA LYS A 141 5.75 -8.69 0.11
C LYS A 141 5.96 -7.39 0.90
N GLU A 142 6.95 -6.58 0.53
CA GLU A 142 7.23 -5.29 1.17
C GLU A 142 6.02 -4.35 1.09
N VAL A 143 5.30 -4.31 -0.04
CA VAL A 143 4.08 -3.51 -0.18
C VAL A 143 3.03 -3.93 0.85
N PHE A 144 2.76 -5.24 1.01
CA PHE A 144 1.77 -5.72 1.97
C PHE A 144 2.21 -5.54 3.42
N GLU A 145 3.49 -5.71 3.75
CA GLU A 145 4.04 -5.50 5.10
C GLU A 145 3.96 -4.03 5.54
N ASN A 146 3.96 -3.10 4.60
CA ASN A 146 3.84 -1.66 4.85
C ASN A 146 2.38 -1.16 4.90
N LEU A 147 1.39 -2.04 4.71
CA LEU A 147 -0.02 -1.67 4.85
C LEU A 147 -0.49 -1.84 6.30
N ASP A 148 -1.20 -0.84 6.79
CA ASP A 148 -1.87 -0.87 8.10
C ASP A 148 -3.28 -1.46 8.01
N LEU A 149 -3.90 -1.41 6.82
CA LEU A 149 -5.20 -1.97 6.49
C LEU A 149 -5.23 -2.45 5.04
N TYR A 150 -5.68 -3.69 4.81
CA TYR A 150 -5.94 -4.26 3.48
C TYR A 150 -7.07 -5.28 3.50
#